data_b34cd4bf9f171cb06804cd520964bf02
#
_entry.id   b34cd4bf9f171cb06804cd520964bf02
#
_cell.length_a   1.000
_cell.length_b   1.000
_cell.length_c   1.000
_cell.angle_alpha   90.00
_cell.angle_beta   90.00
_cell.angle_gamma   90.00
#
_symmetry.space_group_name_H-M   'P 1'
#
loop_
_entity.id
_entity.type
_entity.pdbx_description
1 polymer ?
#
loop_
_entity_poly.entity_id
_entity_poly.type
_entity_poly.pdbx_seq_one_letter_code
_entity_poly.pdbx_strand_id
1 'polypeptide(L)'
;MHGAHKTSLQVDLQLDSSSGSVAGTIGSGLWTAQLGGDRAVFDGKRRVASQAGRYTALIAGTPDQAGVPAGDGYAMVSVSKAGRVRLVGALADGTKLSEASTLSASGQWPVYCSLYGRGGLLLGWLTFTNDEAAAQDLTGAFNWLKPADSKGYYRAGFA
;
A
#
# COMPACT_ATOMS: atom_id res chain seq x y z
N MET A 1 -5.36 -11.17 34.39
CA MET A 1 -4.26 -10.44 33.70
C MET A 1 -3.81 -11.28 32.53
N HIS A 2 -4.18 -10.89 31.30
CA HIS A 2 -3.64 -11.54 30.10
C HIS A 2 -2.29 -10.90 29.81
N GLY A 3 -1.21 -11.61 30.11
CA GLY A 3 0.13 -11.19 29.70
C GLY A 3 0.20 -11.15 28.18
N ALA A 4 0.52 -10.00 27.61
CA ALA A 4 0.81 -9.88 26.19
C ALA A 4 2.00 -10.79 25.88
N HIS A 5 1.78 -11.86 25.12
CA HIS A 5 2.85 -12.69 24.58
C HIS A 5 3.66 -11.81 23.63
N LYS A 6 4.85 -11.40 24.05
CA LYS A 6 5.79 -10.73 23.17
C LYS A 6 6.38 -11.76 22.23
N THR A 7 5.97 -11.71 20.96
CA THR A 7 6.61 -12.50 19.92
C THR A 7 7.86 -11.78 19.45
N SER A 8 9.02 -12.41 19.56
CA SER A 8 10.26 -11.88 18.99
C SER A 8 10.23 -12.08 17.48
N LEU A 9 10.56 -11.01 16.75
CA LEU A 9 10.79 -11.09 15.31
C LEU A 9 12.28 -11.10 15.05
N GLN A 10 12.71 -12.03 14.21
CA GLN A 10 14.06 -12.06 13.66
C GLN A 10 14.01 -11.36 12.30
N VAL A 11 14.93 -10.42 12.10
CA VAL A 11 15.08 -9.69 10.84
C VAL A 11 16.50 -9.87 10.36
N ASP A 12 16.64 -10.36 9.14
CA ASP A 12 17.92 -10.52 8.44
C ASP A 12 17.88 -9.67 7.18
N LEU A 13 18.80 -8.71 7.05
CA LEU A 13 18.81 -7.72 5.98
C LEU A 13 20.19 -7.65 5.33
N GLN A 14 20.21 -7.65 4.02
CA GLN A 14 21.37 -7.40 3.19
C GLN A 14 21.16 -6.12 2.37
N LEU A 15 22.10 -5.18 2.50
CA LEU A 15 22.11 -3.95 1.75
C LEU A 15 23.12 -4.06 0.61
N ASP A 16 22.65 -3.88 -0.62
CA ASP A 16 23.50 -3.67 -1.77
C ASP A 16 23.64 -2.17 -2.04
N SER A 17 24.81 -1.63 -1.72
CA SER A 17 25.10 -0.21 -1.90
C SER A 17 25.27 0.16 -3.37
N SER A 18 25.58 -0.77 -4.26
CA SER A 18 25.78 -0.54 -5.69
C SER A 18 24.44 -0.35 -6.42
N SER A 19 23.47 -1.19 -6.16
CA SER A 19 22.10 -1.07 -6.69
C SER A 19 21.22 -0.13 -5.86
N GLY A 20 21.57 0.08 -4.59
CA GLY A 20 20.74 0.84 -3.64
C GLY A 20 19.52 0.04 -3.18
N SER A 21 19.57 -1.29 -3.26
CA SER A 21 18.50 -2.16 -2.80
C SER A 21 18.78 -2.77 -1.44
N VAL A 22 17.73 -3.15 -0.75
CA VAL A 22 17.77 -3.96 0.47
C VAL A 22 16.90 -5.19 0.25
N ALA A 23 17.40 -6.35 0.64
CA ALA A 23 16.67 -7.60 0.60
C ALA A 23 16.90 -8.38 1.89
N GLY A 24 15.99 -9.28 2.21
CA GLY A 24 16.13 -10.10 3.40
C GLY A 24 14.88 -10.84 3.80
N THR A 25 14.84 -11.23 5.06
CA THR A 25 13.70 -11.96 5.63
C THR A 25 13.30 -11.38 6.98
N ILE A 26 12.05 -11.54 7.31
CA ILE A 26 11.48 -11.29 8.63
C ILE A 26 10.64 -12.49 9.06
N GLY A 27 10.78 -12.93 10.30
CA GLY A 27 10.02 -14.07 10.78
C GLY A 27 9.96 -14.18 12.29
N SER A 28 9.17 -15.14 12.78
CA SER A 28 8.99 -15.41 14.21
C SER A 28 9.33 -16.86 14.60
N GLY A 29 9.94 -17.63 13.69
CA GLY A 29 10.13 -19.06 13.85
C GLY A 29 8.92 -19.91 13.44
N LEU A 30 7.71 -19.34 13.44
CA LEU A 30 6.48 -19.99 12.97
C LEU A 30 6.17 -19.65 11.51
N TRP A 31 6.66 -18.53 11.05
CA TRP A 31 6.50 -18.03 9.67
C TRP A 31 7.70 -17.18 9.28
N THR A 32 7.94 -17.07 7.99
CA THR A 32 8.95 -16.21 7.40
C THR A 32 8.33 -15.47 6.20
N ALA A 33 8.65 -14.19 6.09
CA ALA A 33 8.26 -13.36 4.95
C ALA A 33 9.52 -12.76 4.30
N GLN A 34 9.47 -12.57 2.98
CA GLN A 34 10.51 -11.85 2.25
C GLN A 34 10.36 -10.35 2.48
N LEU A 35 11.50 -9.68 2.61
CA LEU A 35 11.59 -8.24 2.71
C LEU A 35 12.41 -7.72 1.53
N GLY A 36 11.89 -6.72 0.84
CA GLY A 36 12.59 -6.04 -0.24
C GLY A 36 12.33 -4.54 -0.19
N GLY A 37 13.27 -3.77 -0.67
CA GLY A 37 13.12 -2.32 -0.73
C GLY A 37 14.21 -1.66 -1.55
N ASP A 38 13.95 -0.41 -1.94
CA ASP A 38 14.85 0.40 -2.74
C ASP A 38 15.17 1.71 -2.03
N ARG A 39 16.33 2.25 -2.33
CA ARG A 39 16.72 3.57 -1.84
C ARG A 39 15.77 4.63 -2.36
N ALA A 40 15.33 5.55 -1.49
CA ALA A 40 14.69 6.79 -1.91
C ALA A 40 15.72 7.67 -2.64
N VAL A 41 15.52 7.88 -3.93
CA VAL A 41 16.51 8.55 -4.80
C VAL A 41 16.11 9.97 -5.23
N PHE A 42 14.84 10.32 -5.08
CA PHE A 42 14.32 11.61 -5.51
C PHE A 42 14.53 12.68 -4.43
N ASP A 43 15.09 13.82 -4.81
CA ASP A 43 15.34 14.97 -3.92
C ASP A 43 14.54 16.22 -4.34
N GLY A 44 13.85 16.14 -5.47
CA GLY A 44 13.03 17.21 -6.04
C GLY A 44 13.81 18.33 -6.74
N LYS A 45 15.13 18.22 -6.80
CA LYS A 45 16.04 19.21 -7.44
C LYS A 45 16.91 18.56 -8.51
N ARG A 46 17.84 17.69 -8.11
CA ARG A 46 18.77 16.99 -9.00
C ARG A 46 18.13 15.73 -9.59
N ARG A 47 17.37 15.03 -8.78
CA ARG A 47 16.60 13.85 -9.16
C ARG A 47 15.13 14.12 -8.90
N VAL A 48 14.42 14.45 -9.96
CA VAL A 48 12.99 14.72 -9.93
C VAL A 48 12.26 13.43 -10.31
N ALA A 49 11.22 13.08 -9.53
CA ALA A 49 10.35 11.98 -9.88
C ALA A 49 9.59 12.32 -11.17
N SER A 50 9.73 11.50 -12.21
CA SER A 50 9.00 11.65 -13.48
C SER A 50 7.49 11.48 -13.28
N GLN A 51 7.09 10.77 -12.25
CA GLN A 51 5.70 10.54 -11.82
C GLN A 51 5.10 11.73 -11.06
N ALA A 52 5.82 12.85 -10.90
CA ALA A 52 5.30 14.01 -10.18
C ALA A 52 4.03 14.55 -10.84
N GLY A 53 2.92 14.55 -10.10
CA GLY A 53 1.61 14.91 -10.64
C GLY A 53 0.48 14.63 -9.68
N ARG A 54 -0.75 14.73 -10.20
CA ARG A 54 -1.99 14.40 -9.50
C ARG A 54 -2.75 13.37 -10.30
N TYR A 55 -3.27 12.35 -9.60
CA TYR A 55 -3.96 11.21 -10.19
C TYR A 55 -5.28 10.99 -9.47
N THR A 56 -6.27 10.53 -10.21
CA THR A 56 -7.50 9.97 -9.65
C THR A 56 -7.44 8.47 -9.82
N ALA A 57 -7.63 7.73 -8.74
CA ALA A 57 -7.61 6.28 -8.74
C ALA A 57 -9.00 5.73 -8.41
N LEU A 58 -9.45 4.76 -9.18
CA LEU A 58 -10.59 3.91 -8.88
C LEU A 58 -10.09 2.67 -8.13
N ILE A 59 -10.71 2.37 -7.00
CA ILE A 59 -10.50 1.11 -6.28
C ILE A 59 -11.73 0.26 -6.63
N ALA A 60 -11.62 -0.47 -7.73
CA ALA A 60 -12.75 -1.21 -8.28
C ALA A 60 -13.19 -2.34 -7.35
N GLY A 61 -14.49 -2.45 -7.12
CA GLY A 61 -15.11 -3.59 -6.50
C GLY A 61 -15.26 -4.77 -7.47
N THR A 62 -15.67 -5.91 -6.94
CA THR A 62 -15.95 -7.10 -7.74
C THR A 62 -17.39 -7.51 -7.48
N PRO A 63 -18.34 -7.05 -8.32
CA PRO A 63 -19.74 -7.44 -8.21
C PRO A 63 -19.91 -8.96 -8.29
N ASP A 64 -20.91 -9.48 -7.60
CA ASP A 64 -21.31 -10.89 -7.65
C ASP A 64 -20.28 -11.90 -7.12
N GLN A 65 -19.22 -11.45 -6.45
CA GLN A 65 -18.26 -12.32 -5.78
C GLN A 65 -18.45 -12.23 -4.25
N ALA A 66 -18.72 -13.38 -3.62
CA ALA A 66 -18.83 -13.46 -2.16
C ALA A 66 -17.47 -13.21 -1.48
N GLY A 67 -17.49 -12.53 -0.33
CA GLY A 67 -16.28 -12.30 0.47
C GLY A 67 -15.37 -11.17 0.01
N VAL A 68 -15.78 -10.41 -1.00
CA VAL A 68 -15.07 -9.21 -1.48
C VAL A 68 -16.03 -8.03 -1.63
N PRO A 69 -15.55 -6.78 -1.62
CA PRO A 69 -16.42 -5.63 -1.80
C PRO A 69 -16.98 -5.58 -3.22
N ALA A 70 -18.30 -5.44 -3.34
CA ALA A 70 -18.99 -5.28 -4.63
C ALA A 70 -18.97 -3.83 -5.14
N GLY A 71 -18.87 -2.86 -4.22
CA GLY A 71 -18.86 -1.43 -4.57
C GLY A 71 -17.45 -0.90 -4.75
N ASP A 72 -17.37 0.26 -5.42
CA ASP A 72 -16.12 0.94 -5.70
C ASP A 72 -15.70 1.89 -4.58
N GLY A 73 -14.40 1.98 -4.37
CA GLY A 73 -13.75 3.05 -3.65
C GLY A 73 -13.08 4.02 -4.63
N TYR A 74 -12.56 5.13 -4.10
CA TYR A 74 -11.79 6.09 -4.89
C TYR A 74 -10.66 6.70 -4.08
N ALA A 75 -9.64 7.18 -4.77
CA ALA A 75 -8.58 7.95 -4.16
C ALA A 75 -8.07 9.06 -5.08
N MET A 76 -7.65 10.14 -4.46
CA MET A 76 -6.81 11.16 -5.08
C MET A 76 -5.37 10.92 -4.62
N VAL A 77 -4.47 10.79 -5.56
CA VAL A 77 -3.06 10.55 -5.32
C VAL A 77 -2.26 11.74 -5.83
N SER A 78 -1.31 12.22 -5.04
CA SER A 78 -0.39 13.26 -5.45
C SER A 78 1.05 12.81 -5.24
N VAL A 79 1.88 12.99 -6.24
CA VAL A 79 3.31 12.71 -6.21
C VAL A 79 4.07 14.03 -6.33
N SER A 80 4.94 14.30 -5.38
CA SER A 80 5.80 15.48 -5.44
C SER A 80 7.05 15.21 -6.27
N LYS A 81 7.75 16.27 -6.70
CA LYS A 81 9.05 16.18 -7.37
C LYS A 81 10.09 15.39 -6.56
N ALA A 82 9.99 15.37 -5.25
CA ALA A 82 10.86 14.60 -4.35
C ALA A 82 10.37 13.15 -4.13
N GLY A 83 9.43 12.64 -4.92
CA GLY A 83 8.93 11.28 -4.82
C GLY A 83 8.05 11.00 -3.59
N ARG A 84 7.58 12.03 -2.89
CA ARG A 84 6.62 11.85 -1.80
C ARG A 84 5.23 11.64 -2.40
N VAL A 85 4.62 10.54 -2.04
CA VAL A 85 3.27 10.18 -2.46
C VAL A 85 2.31 10.40 -1.32
N ARG A 86 1.16 11.00 -1.61
CA ARG A 86 0.04 11.16 -0.67
C ARG A 86 -1.24 10.65 -1.33
N LEU A 87 -1.96 9.83 -0.59
CA LEU A 87 -3.27 9.31 -0.96
C LEU A 87 -4.33 9.85 0.01
N VAL A 88 -5.46 10.28 -0.54
CA VAL A 88 -6.66 10.63 0.22
C VAL A 88 -7.87 10.09 -0.54
N GLY A 89 -8.75 9.39 0.15
CA GLY A 89 -9.92 8.78 -0.52
C GLY A 89 -10.87 8.09 0.43
N ALA A 90 -11.66 7.19 -0.11
CA ALA A 90 -12.57 6.35 0.64
C ALA A 90 -12.71 4.97 0.00
N LEU A 91 -12.83 3.96 0.83
CA LEU A 91 -13.18 2.59 0.43
C LEU A 91 -14.69 2.47 0.19
N ALA A 92 -15.10 1.37 -0.42
CA ALA A 92 -16.50 1.07 -0.75
C ALA A 92 -17.46 1.04 0.45
N ASP A 93 -16.94 0.84 1.67
CA ASP A 93 -17.73 0.90 2.91
C ASP A 93 -17.80 2.31 3.52
N GLY A 94 -17.22 3.30 2.86
CA GLY A 94 -17.14 4.68 3.33
C GLY A 94 -15.95 4.96 4.26
N THR A 95 -15.12 3.96 4.57
CA THR A 95 -13.91 4.13 5.38
C THR A 95 -12.94 5.06 4.67
N LYS A 96 -12.57 6.15 5.35
CA LYS A 96 -11.65 7.14 4.79
C LYS A 96 -10.22 6.63 4.77
N LEU A 97 -9.53 6.93 3.67
CA LEU A 97 -8.13 6.65 3.47
C LEU A 97 -7.32 7.95 3.56
N SER A 98 -6.20 7.89 4.28
CA SER A 98 -5.17 8.93 4.26
C SER A 98 -3.84 8.29 4.55
N GLU A 99 -2.94 8.30 3.57
CA GLU A 99 -1.62 7.67 3.65
C GLU A 99 -0.58 8.55 2.98
N ALA A 100 0.66 8.45 3.46
CA ALA A 100 1.81 9.11 2.85
C ALA A 100 3.04 8.22 2.94
N SER A 101 3.70 8.03 1.80
CA SER A 101 4.92 7.24 1.70
C SER A 101 5.85 7.79 0.62
N THR A 102 6.84 7.01 0.21
CA THR A 102 7.83 7.43 -0.77
C THR A 102 7.83 6.48 -1.96
N LEU A 103 7.91 7.04 -3.14
CA LEU A 103 8.07 6.31 -4.39
C LEU A 103 9.47 5.71 -4.48
N SER A 104 9.59 4.46 -4.90
CA SER A 104 10.87 3.84 -5.21
C SER A 104 11.49 4.39 -6.49
N ALA A 105 12.78 4.11 -6.68
CA ALA A 105 13.48 4.46 -7.92
C ALA A 105 12.86 3.84 -9.17
N SER A 106 12.21 2.69 -9.03
CA SER A 106 11.56 1.94 -10.10
C SER A 106 10.09 2.32 -10.33
N GLY A 107 9.58 3.36 -9.65
CA GLY A 107 8.19 3.80 -9.79
C GLY A 107 7.19 2.97 -8.98
N GLN A 108 7.67 2.13 -8.05
CA GLN A 108 6.82 1.37 -7.16
C GLN A 108 6.45 2.16 -5.91
N TRP A 109 5.23 2.01 -5.47
CA TRP A 109 4.68 2.69 -4.31
C TRP A 109 4.02 1.69 -3.34
N PRO A 110 4.61 1.47 -2.15
CA PRO A 110 3.99 0.68 -1.10
C PRO A 110 2.87 1.49 -0.42
N VAL A 111 1.72 0.88 -0.26
CA VAL A 111 0.57 1.44 0.45
C VAL A 111 0.27 0.56 1.65
N TYR A 112 0.18 1.18 2.81
CA TYR A 112 -0.28 0.54 4.04
C TYR A 112 -1.15 1.50 4.84
N CYS A 113 -2.43 1.18 4.98
CA CYS A 113 -3.35 1.91 5.83
C CYS A 113 -3.85 1.00 6.95
N SER A 114 -3.60 1.36 8.19
CA SER A 114 -4.24 0.72 9.34
C SER A 114 -5.67 1.23 9.47
N LEU A 115 -6.64 0.33 9.49
CA LEU A 115 -8.06 0.63 9.45
C LEU A 115 -8.79 0.08 10.69
N TYR A 116 -10.02 0.53 10.91
CA TYR A 116 -10.93 -0.02 11.95
C TYR A 116 -10.31 -0.09 13.34
N GLY A 117 -9.58 0.96 13.75
CA GLY A 117 -8.93 0.98 15.04
C GLY A 117 -7.85 -0.09 15.22
N ARG A 118 -7.15 -0.46 14.15
CA ARG A 118 -6.16 -1.55 14.04
C ARG A 118 -6.75 -2.95 13.94
N GLY A 119 -8.06 -3.07 13.76
CA GLY A 119 -8.73 -4.36 13.51
C GLY A 119 -8.65 -4.81 12.06
N GLY A 120 -8.24 -3.94 11.14
CA GLY A 120 -8.10 -4.24 9.72
C GLY A 120 -7.05 -3.37 9.05
N LEU A 121 -6.85 -3.60 7.77
CA LEU A 121 -5.83 -2.88 6.99
C LEU A 121 -6.17 -2.86 5.49
N LEU A 122 -5.56 -1.91 4.79
CA LEU A 122 -5.39 -1.94 3.33
C LEU A 122 -3.90 -2.01 3.06
N LEU A 123 -3.47 -2.99 2.29
CA LEU A 123 -2.07 -3.23 1.94
C LEU A 123 -1.95 -3.52 0.45
N GLY A 124 -0.96 -2.95 -0.20
CA GLY A 124 -0.69 -3.25 -1.60
C GLY A 124 0.54 -2.57 -2.14
N TRP A 125 0.92 -2.97 -3.35
CA TRP A 125 1.94 -2.34 -4.15
C TRP A 125 1.32 -1.79 -5.41
N LEU A 126 1.53 -0.52 -5.66
CA LEU A 126 1.12 0.15 -6.88
C LEU A 126 2.34 0.54 -7.68
N THR A 127 2.21 0.53 -9.00
CA THR A 127 3.26 0.91 -9.93
C THR A 127 2.77 2.07 -10.78
N PHE A 128 3.54 3.14 -10.82
CA PHE A 128 3.35 4.21 -11.78
C PHE A 128 4.05 3.85 -13.09
N THR A 129 3.33 3.95 -14.18
CA THR A 129 3.89 3.84 -15.52
C THR A 129 4.19 5.24 -16.07
N ASN A 130 5.22 5.35 -16.91
CA ASN A 130 5.54 6.57 -17.65
C ASN A 130 5.34 6.34 -19.16
N ASP A 131 4.55 5.34 -19.52
CA ASP A 131 4.26 4.99 -20.91
C ASP A 131 3.01 5.76 -21.34
N GLU A 132 3.19 6.74 -22.22
CA GLU A 132 2.07 7.53 -22.79
C GLU A 132 1.08 6.67 -23.59
N ALA A 133 1.46 5.47 -24.01
CA ALA A 133 0.58 4.50 -24.65
C ALA A 133 -0.18 3.62 -23.64
N ALA A 134 0.17 3.66 -22.36
CA ALA A 134 -0.52 2.89 -21.33
C ALA A 134 -1.93 3.45 -21.09
N ALA A 135 -2.91 2.55 -20.99
CA ALA A 135 -4.29 2.95 -20.68
C ALA A 135 -4.45 3.51 -19.26
N GLN A 136 -3.47 3.29 -18.39
CA GLN A 136 -3.49 3.70 -16.99
C GLN A 136 -2.09 4.07 -16.51
N ASP A 137 -1.97 5.22 -15.85
CA ASP A 137 -0.71 5.69 -15.25
C ASP A 137 -0.37 5.03 -13.92
N LEU A 138 -1.35 4.42 -13.26
CA LEU A 138 -1.21 3.80 -11.95
C LEU A 138 -1.95 2.47 -11.94
N THR A 139 -1.21 1.39 -11.67
CA THR A 139 -1.74 0.02 -11.64
C THR A 139 -1.30 -0.71 -10.39
N GLY A 140 -2.04 -1.74 -9.99
CA GLY A 140 -1.71 -2.59 -8.85
C GLY A 140 -2.93 -3.21 -8.21
N ALA A 141 -2.71 -3.90 -7.10
CA ALA A 141 -3.78 -4.53 -6.33
C ALA A 141 -3.65 -4.21 -4.84
N PHE A 142 -4.78 -4.22 -4.16
CA PHE A 142 -4.86 -4.09 -2.72
C PHE A 142 -5.40 -5.37 -2.09
N ASN A 143 -4.83 -5.72 -0.94
CA ASN A 143 -5.45 -6.60 0.02
C ASN A 143 -6.16 -5.75 1.06
N TRP A 144 -7.45 -5.91 1.19
CA TRP A 144 -8.26 -5.19 2.15
C TRP A 144 -8.85 -6.17 3.17
N LEU A 145 -8.33 -6.10 4.40
CA LEU A 145 -8.85 -6.85 5.54
C LEU A 145 -9.86 -5.97 6.28
N LYS A 146 -11.10 -6.42 6.37
CA LYS A 146 -12.16 -5.77 7.12
C LYS A 146 -12.71 -6.73 8.17
N PRO A 147 -12.67 -6.38 9.46
CA PRO A 147 -13.29 -7.22 10.51
C PRO A 147 -14.81 -7.20 10.37
N ALA A 148 -15.45 -8.22 10.87
CA ALA A 148 -16.90 -8.22 11.05
C ALA A 148 -17.33 -7.07 11.95
N ASP A 149 -18.41 -6.37 11.58
CA ASP A 149 -18.97 -5.24 12.32
C ASP A 149 -20.50 -5.29 12.22
N SER A 150 -21.19 -4.99 13.30
CA SER A 150 -22.66 -4.92 13.34
C SER A 150 -23.23 -3.70 12.60
N LYS A 151 -22.40 -2.73 12.25
CA LYS A 151 -22.77 -1.46 11.62
C LYS A 151 -22.10 -1.29 10.25
N GLY A 152 -22.72 -0.46 9.42
CA GLY A 152 -22.16 -0.12 8.10
C GLY A 152 -22.35 -1.18 7.03
N TYR A 153 -21.56 -1.05 5.95
CA TYR A 153 -21.56 -1.98 4.82
C TYR A 153 -20.62 -3.16 5.06
N TYR A 154 -20.87 -4.28 4.39
CA TYR A 154 -20.06 -5.52 4.46
C TYR A 154 -19.87 -6.02 5.89
N ARG A 155 -21.00 -6.21 6.61
CA ARG A 155 -21.02 -6.55 8.05
C ARG A 155 -20.29 -7.85 8.40
N ALA A 156 -20.25 -8.82 7.51
CA ALA A 156 -19.54 -10.08 7.72
C ALA A 156 -18.00 -9.90 7.75
N GLY A 157 -17.51 -8.76 7.23
CA GLY A 157 -16.09 -8.58 7.02
C GLY A 157 -15.56 -9.42 5.87
N PHE A 158 -14.26 -9.31 5.61
CA PHE A 158 -13.52 -10.13 4.65
C PHE A 158 -11.99 -10.00 4.88
N ALA A 159 -11.22 -11.00 4.39
CA ALA A 159 -9.77 -11.06 4.48
C ALA A 159 -9.18 -11.62 3.17
#